data_1835e88d6bc59b815cd1a0844f58a951
#
_entry.id   1835e88d6bc59b815cd1a0844f58a951
#
_cell.length_a   1.000
_cell.length_b   1.000
_cell.length_c   1.000
_cell.angle_alpha   90.00
_cell.angle_beta   90.00
_cell.angle_gamma   90.00
#
_symmetry.space_group_name_H-M   'P 1'
#
loop_
_entity.id
_entity.type
_entity.pdbx_description
1 polymer ?
#
loop_
_entity_poly.entity_id
_entity_poly.type
_entity_poly.pdbx_seq_one_letter_code
_entity_poly.pdbx_strand_id
1 'polypeptide(L)'
;MTATAFITGATSGIGAAAVEEFVGAGWRVIATGRRADRLAALQARFGADAVHTLAFDVADDAVVEAAVAGLPQDWRAIDLLINNAGLALGTRPAQEARLDDWRTMLATNVTALVALTHRLLPGLVARKGAIINLSSVAATYPYTGGNVYGGTKAFVEHFSLGLRSDLHGKGVRVTSIEPGMVETEFTKVRNHGSQEASDALYKGADPMTAEDIAAMMLWVATLPPHLNINRLELMPVSQSFAGFQVARAE
;
A
#
# COMPACT_ATOMS: atom_id res chain seq x y z
N MET A 1 -21.72 -8.48 -11.75
CA MET A 1 -20.65 -9.31 -11.11
C MET A 1 -20.04 -8.48 -10.00
N THR A 2 -19.74 -9.09 -8.88
CA THR A 2 -19.07 -8.44 -7.75
C THR A 2 -17.63 -8.12 -8.13
N ALA A 3 -17.17 -6.90 -7.91
CA ALA A 3 -15.79 -6.47 -8.21
C ALA A 3 -14.80 -7.15 -7.25
N THR A 4 -13.60 -7.45 -7.73
CA THR A 4 -12.54 -8.10 -6.96
C THR A 4 -11.31 -7.19 -6.83
N ALA A 5 -10.88 -6.93 -5.60
CA ALA A 5 -9.64 -6.22 -5.29
C ALA A 5 -8.54 -7.19 -4.85
N PHE A 6 -7.32 -7.00 -5.36
CA PHE A 6 -6.11 -7.69 -4.90
C PHE A 6 -5.31 -6.71 -4.01
N ILE A 7 -5.16 -7.03 -2.73
CA ILE A 7 -4.55 -6.12 -1.74
C ILE A 7 -3.29 -6.74 -1.16
N THR A 8 -2.15 -6.10 -1.34
CA THR A 8 -0.89 -6.52 -0.72
C THR A 8 -0.70 -5.90 0.66
N GLY A 9 -0.02 -6.64 1.57
CA GLY A 9 0.21 -6.16 2.94
C GLY A 9 -1.06 -6.09 3.79
N ALA A 10 -2.03 -6.97 3.52
CA ALA A 10 -3.37 -6.98 4.14
C ALA A 10 -3.42 -7.42 5.61
N THR A 11 -2.27 -7.72 6.23
CA THR A 11 -2.24 -8.29 7.59
C THR A 11 -2.11 -7.26 8.71
N SER A 12 -2.03 -5.97 8.41
CA SER A 12 -1.99 -4.88 9.41
C SER A 12 -2.19 -3.50 8.79
N GLY A 13 -2.43 -2.51 9.64
CA GLY A 13 -2.50 -1.10 9.27
C GLY A 13 -3.43 -0.85 8.09
N ILE A 14 -3.01 0.00 7.18
CA ILE A 14 -3.81 0.45 6.03
C ILE A 14 -4.33 -0.74 5.20
N GLY A 15 -3.51 -1.77 4.98
CA GLY A 15 -3.92 -2.93 4.19
C GLY A 15 -5.05 -3.74 4.85
N ALA A 16 -5.01 -3.91 6.17
CA ALA A 16 -6.08 -4.59 6.90
C ALA A 16 -7.38 -3.76 6.90
N ALA A 17 -7.27 -2.45 7.16
CA ALA A 17 -8.41 -1.54 7.07
C ALA A 17 -9.01 -1.51 5.64
N ALA A 18 -8.17 -1.56 4.60
CA ALA A 18 -8.66 -1.64 3.22
C ALA A 18 -9.44 -2.94 2.96
N VAL A 19 -9.03 -4.09 3.51
CA VAL A 19 -9.83 -5.32 3.40
C VAL A 19 -11.21 -5.12 4.00
N GLU A 20 -11.30 -4.55 5.21
CA GLU A 20 -12.57 -4.30 5.90
C GLU A 20 -13.46 -3.33 5.11
N GLU A 21 -12.90 -2.24 4.63
CA GLU A 21 -13.61 -1.20 3.89
C GLU A 21 -14.16 -1.73 2.56
N PHE A 22 -13.33 -2.46 1.78
CA PHE A 22 -13.76 -3.01 0.50
C PHE A 22 -14.78 -4.14 0.66
N VAL A 23 -14.62 -5.04 1.62
CA VAL A 23 -15.61 -6.07 1.90
C VAL A 23 -16.92 -5.44 2.38
N GLY A 24 -16.86 -4.42 3.25
CA GLY A 24 -18.03 -3.66 3.71
C GLY A 24 -18.80 -2.99 2.55
N ALA A 25 -18.08 -2.58 1.51
CA ALA A 25 -18.65 -2.02 0.28
C ALA A 25 -19.12 -3.09 -0.74
N GLY A 26 -19.09 -4.37 -0.39
CA GLY A 26 -19.56 -5.48 -1.23
C GLY A 26 -18.56 -5.98 -2.27
N TRP A 27 -17.26 -5.65 -2.14
CA TRP A 27 -16.21 -6.20 -2.98
C TRP A 27 -15.77 -7.57 -2.48
N ARG A 28 -15.25 -8.38 -3.39
CA ARG A 28 -14.42 -9.55 -3.05
C ARG A 28 -12.97 -9.10 -2.92
N VAL A 29 -12.24 -9.68 -1.97
CA VAL A 29 -10.86 -9.28 -1.70
C VAL A 29 -9.92 -10.48 -1.71
N ILE A 30 -8.86 -10.41 -2.52
CA ILE A 30 -7.69 -11.27 -2.40
C ILE A 30 -6.72 -10.57 -1.46
N ALA A 31 -6.67 -11.04 -0.21
CA ALA A 31 -5.84 -10.47 0.84
C ALA A 31 -4.49 -11.20 0.91
N THR A 32 -3.37 -10.47 0.78
CA THR A 32 -2.06 -11.10 0.79
C THR A 32 -1.13 -10.53 1.86
N GLY A 33 -0.22 -11.34 2.36
CA GLY A 33 0.76 -10.94 3.37
C GLY A 33 1.54 -12.12 3.94
N ARG A 34 2.50 -11.84 4.82
CA ARG A 34 3.39 -12.86 5.40
C ARG A 34 2.78 -13.62 6.59
N ARG A 35 1.84 -13.02 7.29
CA ARG A 35 1.27 -13.52 8.55
C ARG A 35 0.04 -14.36 8.26
N ALA A 36 0.23 -15.67 8.10
CA ALA A 36 -0.84 -16.60 7.73
C ALA A 36 -1.97 -16.65 8.78
N ASP A 37 -1.65 -16.52 10.05
CA ASP A 37 -2.58 -16.45 11.17
C ASP A 37 -3.55 -15.26 11.04
N ARG A 38 -3.03 -14.08 10.71
CA ARG A 38 -3.86 -12.87 10.50
C ARG A 38 -4.70 -12.96 9.23
N LEU A 39 -4.18 -13.56 8.18
CA LEU A 39 -4.95 -13.83 6.97
C LEU A 39 -6.10 -14.80 7.24
N ALA A 40 -5.84 -15.88 7.97
CA ALA A 40 -6.87 -16.83 8.38
C ALA A 40 -7.95 -16.16 9.24
N ALA A 41 -7.58 -15.26 10.14
CA ALA A 41 -8.53 -14.48 10.94
C ALA A 41 -9.40 -13.56 10.08
N LEU A 42 -8.85 -12.89 9.07
CA LEU A 42 -9.62 -12.09 8.10
C LEU A 42 -10.63 -12.96 7.33
N GLN A 43 -10.20 -14.10 6.82
CA GLN A 43 -11.09 -15.01 6.10
C GLN A 43 -12.17 -15.60 7.00
N ALA A 44 -11.83 -15.94 8.25
CA ALA A 44 -12.82 -16.42 9.23
C ALA A 44 -13.87 -15.35 9.56
N ARG A 45 -13.46 -14.08 9.64
CA ARG A 45 -14.35 -12.95 9.94
C ARG A 45 -15.31 -12.61 8.80
N PHE A 46 -14.84 -12.62 7.56
CA PHE A 46 -15.62 -12.16 6.40
C PHE A 46 -16.18 -13.29 5.53
N GLY A 47 -15.72 -14.52 5.73
CA GLY A 47 -16.12 -15.67 4.92
C GLY A 47 -15.27 -15.86 3.67
N ALA A 48 -15.15 -17.13 3.22
CA ALA A 48 -14.32 -17.50 2.07
C ALA A 48 -14.87 -16.98 0.72
N ASP A 49 -16.15 -16.67 0.65
CA ASP A 49 -16.77 -16.09 -0.55
C ASP A 49 -16.39 -14.61 -0.74
N ALA A 50 -16.13 -13.89 0.36
CA ALA A 50 -15.76 -12.48 0.35
C ALA A 50 -14.23 -12.28 0.36
N VAL A 51 -13.48 -13.14 1.08
CA VAL A 51 -12.02 -12.99 1.24
C VAL A 51 -11.31 -14.28 0.87
N HIS A 52 -10.44 -14.21 -0.13
CA HIS A 52 -9.46 -15.25 -0.45
C HIS A 52 -8.09 -14.82 0.04
N THR A 53 -7.33 -15.72 0.65
CA THR A 53 -6.05 -15.38 1.28
C THR A 53 -4.87 -16.06 0.63
N LEU A 54 -3.77 -15.32 0.45
CA LEU A 54 -2.51 -15.83 -0.07
C LEU A 54 -1.36 -15.42 0.87
N ALA A 55 -0.75 -16.40 1.52
CA ALA A 55 0.35 -16.16 2.46
C ALA A 55 1.70 -16.24 1.74
N PHE A 56 2.36 -15.08 1.55
CA PHE A 56 3.70 -14.99 0.98
C PHE A 56 4.41 -13.69 1.37
N ASP A 57 5.73 -13.65 1.19
CA ASP A 57 6.49 -12.41 1.15
C ASP A 57 6.47 -11.87 -0.28
N VAL A 58 6.04 -10.61 -0.46
CA VAL A 58 5.99 -9.98 -1.79
C VAL A 58 7.37 -9.86 -2.45
N ALA A 59 8.45 -9.91 -1.67
CA ALA A 59 9.83 -9.88 -2.17
C ALA A 59 10.30 -11.21 -2.75
N ASP A 60 9.56 -12.32 -2.52
CA ASP A 60 9.84 -13.62 -3.12
C ASP A 60 9.06 -13.79 -4.42
N ASP A 61 9.70 -13.42 -5.51
CA ASP A 61 9.09 -13.36 -6.84
C ASP A 61 8.54 -14.70 -7.32
N ALA A 62 9.25 -15.81 -7.05
CA ALA A 62 8.83 -17.15 -7.46
C ALA A 62 7.57 -17.62 -6.70
N VAL A 63 7.51 -17.31 -5.39
CA VAL A 63 6.33 -17.63 -4.57
C VAL A 63 5.13 -16.79 -4.98
N VAL A 64 5.33 -15.50 -5.28
CA VAL A 64 4.27 -14.62 -5.79
C VAL A 64 3.73 -15.12 -7.13
N GLU A 65 4.62 -15.51 -8.05
CA GLU A 65 4.22 -16.07 -9.36
C GLU A 65 3.37 -17.32 -9.19
N ALA A 66 3.84 -18.28 -8.38
CA ALA A 66 3.10 -19.51 -8.13
C ALA A 66 1.73 -19.25 -7.48
N ALA A 67 1.67 -18.32 -6.51
CA ALA A 67 0.44 -17.96 -5.82
C ALA A 67 -0.59 -17.31 -6.76
N VAL A 68 -0.16 -16.39 -7.62
CA VAL A 68 -1.05 -15.74 -8.62
C VAL A 68 -1.52 -16.74 -9.67
N ALA A 69 -0.64 -17.59 -10.19
CA ALA A 69 -0.99 -18.63 -11.15
C ALA A 69 -1.94 -19.68 -10.56
N GLY A 70 -1.79 -19.98 -9.27
CA GLY A 70 -2.62 -20.92 -8.52
C GLY A 70 -3.99 -20.40 -8.09
N LEU A 71 -4.33 -19.14 -8.36
CA LEU A 71 -5.65 -18.59 -8.00
C LEU A 71 -6.78 -19.44 -8.58
N PRO A 72 -7.83 -19.76 -7.77
CA PRO A 72 -9.04 -20.40 -8.28
C PRO A 72 -9.66 -19.59 -9.42
N GLN A 73 -10.31 -20.26 -10.36
CA GLN A 73 -10.84 -19.66 -11.58
C GLN A 73 -11.77 -18.47 -11.31
N ASP A 74 -12.59 -18.55 -10.28
CA ASP A 74 -13.54 -17.52 -9.87
C ASP A 74 -12.89 -16.30 -9.19
N TRP A 75 -11.62 -16.41 -8.79
CA TRP A 75 -10.82 -15.33 -8.20
C TRP A 75 -9.86 -14.65 -9.20
N ARG A 76 -9.75 -15.14 -10.43
CA ARG A 76 -8.83 -14.59 -11.44
C ARG A 76 -9.30 -13.28 -12.07
N ALA A 77 -10.58 -12.94 -11.91
CA ALA A 77 -11.16 -11.73 -12.48
C ALA A 77 -10.91 -10.52 -11.56
N ILE A 78 -9.67 -10.00 -11.54
CA ILE A 78 -9.24 -8.90 -10.69
C ILE A 78 -9.56 -7.56 -11.36
N ASP A 79 -10.34 -6.71 -10.69
CA ASP A 79 -10.74 -5.37 -11.15
C ASP A 79 -9.85 -4.26 -10.60
N LEU A 80 -9.23 -4.49 -9.44
CA LEU A 80 -8.41 -3.51 -8.74
C LEU A 80 -7.18 -4.17 -8.14
N LEU A 81 -6.00 -3.58 -8.38
CA LEU A 81 -4.76 -3.90 -7.67
C LEU A 81 -4.45 -2.78 -6.68
N ILE A 82 -4.29 -3.11 -5.39
CA ILE A 82 -3.80 -2.21 -4.36
C ILE A 82 -2.41 -2.67 -3.92
N ASN A 83 -1.39 -1.99 -4.41
CA ASN A 83 0.00 -2.16 -3.99
C ASN A 83 0.22 -1.37 -2.69
N ASN A 84 -0.19 -1.96 -1.57
CA ASN A 84 -0.05 -1.38 -0.24
C ASN A 84 1.17 -1.93 0.52
N ALA A 85 1.63 -3.15 0.23
CA ALA A 85 2.80 -3.70 0.90
C ALA A 85 4.01 -2.77 0.74
N GLY A 86 4.59 -2.40 1.88
CA GLY A 86 5.74 -1.52 1.94
C GLY A 86 6.23 -1.35 3.36
N LEU A 87 7.48 -0.93 3.51
CA LEU A 87 8.10 -0.69 4.81
C LEU A 87 9.13 0.43 4.73
N ALA A 88 9.43 1.02 5.89
CA ALA A 88 10.63 1.80 6.12
C ALA A 88 11.46 1.11 7.21
N LEU A 89 12.77 1.18 7.11
CA LEU A 89 13.70 0.65 8.10
C LEU A 89 14.76 1.70 8.43
N GLY A 90 14.98 1.89 9.75
CA GLY A 90 15.97 2.83 10.28
C GLY A 90 15.54 4.30 10.19
N THR A 91 16.18 5.08 11.05
CA THR A 91 15.97 6.54 11.16
C THR A 91 17.30 7.29 11.21
N ARG A 92 18.43 6.57 11.11
CA ARG A 92 19.77 7.14 11.16
C ARG A 92 20.12 7.88 9.87
N PRO A 93 21.00 8.90 9.93
CA PRO A 93 21.53 9.54 8.74
C PRO A 93 22.31 8.53 7.87
N ALA A 94 22.48 8.84 6.58
CA ALA A 94 22.98 7.92 5.56
C ALA A 94 24.31 7.22 5.92
N GLN A 95 25.24 7.93 6.52
CA GLN A 95 26.56 7.42 6.90
C GLN A 95 26.50 6.38 8.05
N GLU A 96 25.39 6.30 8.76
CA GLU A 96 25.16 5.37 9.88
C GLU A 96 24.09 4.30 9.54
N ALA A 97 23.53 4.36 8.33
CA ALA A 97 22.47 3.46 7.93
C ALA A 97 23.01 2.07 7.61
N ARG A 98 22.16 1.07 7.79
CA ARG A 98 22.49 -0.32 7.44
C ARG A 98 22.13 -0.58 5.98
N LEU A 99 23.08 -1.07 5.19
CA LEU A 99 22.86 -1.39 3.78
C LEU A 99 21.75 -2.45 3.59
N ASP A 100 21.61 -3.40 4.51
CA ASP A 100 20.60 -4.44 4.41
C ASP A 100 19.17 -3.88 4.61
N ASP A 101 19.01 -2.85 5.44
CA ASP A 101 17.74 -2.12 5.56
C ASP A 101 17.37 -1.46 4.21
N TRP A 102 18.34 -0.87 3.54
CA TRP A 102 18.17 -0.25 2.22
C TRP A 102 17.77 -1.28 1.15
N ARG A 103 18.48 -2.41 1.10
CA ARG A 103 18.17 -3.51 0.17
C ARG A 103 16.75 -4.06 0.41
N THR A 104 16.37 -4.23 1.66
CA THR A 104 15.04 -4.70 2.03
C THR A 104 13.95 -3.72 1.58
N MET A 105 14.17 -2.40 1.78
CA MET A 105 13.24 -1.38 1.29
C MET A 105 13.11 -1.40 -0.22
N LEU A 106 14.22 -1.50 -0.98
CA LEU A 106 14.19 -1.59 -2.44
C LEU A 106 13.46 -2.86 -2.92
N ALA A 107 13.76 -4.01 -2.33
CA ALA A 107 13.13 -5.27 -2.69
C ALA A 107 11.62 -5.23 -2.49
N THR A 108 11.16 -4.74 -1.33
CA THR A 108 9.74 -4.73 -0.97
C THR A 108 8.97 -3.59 -1.67
N ASN A 109 9.48 -2.35 -1.58
CA ASN A 109 8.72 -1.17 -2.00
C ASN A 109 8.79 -0.94 -3.53
N VAL A 110 9.82 -1.47 -4.20
CA VAL A 110 10.07 -1.23 -5.62
C VAL A 110 9.96 -2.52 -6.42
N THR A 111 10.89 -3.45 -6.23
CA THR A 111 11.00 -4.65 -7.08
C THR A 111 9.71 -5.49 -7.04
N ALA A 112 9.21 -5.77 -5.85
CA ALA A 112 8.00 -6.54 -5.65
C ALA A 112 6.76 -5.86 -6.26
N LEU A 113 6.62 -4.55 -6.06
CA LEU A 113 5.51 -3.76 -6.62
C LEU A 113 5.51 -3.82 -8.16
N VAL A 114 6.68 -3.63 -8.78
CA VAL A 114 6.82 -3.66 -10.24
C VAL A 114 6.49 -5.05 -10.78
N ALA A 115 7.05 -6.11 -10.18
CA ALA A 115 6.85 -7.48 -10.61
C ALA A 115 5.37 -7.91 -10.51
N LEU A 116 4.71 -7.64 -9.38
CA LEU A 116 3.30 -7.97 -9.20
C LEU A 116 2.41 -7.16 -10.16
N THR A 117 2.67 -5.86 -10.31
CA THR A 117 1.92 -5.02 -11.25
C THR A 117 2.03 -5.58 -12.66
N HIS A 118 3.24 -5.91 -13.12
CA HIS A 118 3.46 -6.48 -14.44
C HIS A 118 2.67 -7.78 -14.67
N ARG A 119 2.63 -8.67 -13.67
CA ARG A 119 1.88 -9.95 -13.75
C ARG A 119 0.38 -9.75 -13.86
N LEU A 120 -0.19 -8.81 -13.13
CA LEU A 120 -1.64 -8.57 -13.12
C LEU A 120 -2.11 -7.63 -14.24
N LEU A 121 -1.18 -6.86 -14.84
CA LEU A 121 -1.50 -5.83 -15.81
C LEU A 121 -2.32 -6.33 -17.02
N PRO A 122 -2.03 -7.49 -17.65
CA PRO A 122 -2.84 -7.98 -18.77
C PRO A 122 -4.32 -8.18 -18.41
N GLY A 123 -4.59 -8.75 -17.23
CA GLY A 123 -5.94 -8.94 -16.71
C GLY A 123 -6.64 -7.61 -16.41
N LEU A 124 -5.94 -6.67 -15.78
CA LEU A 124 -6.45 -5.34 -15.49
C LEU A 124 -6.78 -4.55 -16.78
N VAL A 125 -5.95 -4.66 -17.81
CA VAL A 125 -6.21 -4.04 -19.12
C VAL A 125 -7.47 -4.64 -19.76
N ALA A 126 -7.59 -5.97 -19.78
CA ALA A 126 -8.75 -6.65 -20.37
C ALA A 126 -10.07 -6.26 -19.67
N ARG A 127 -10.00 -5.96 -18.38
CA ARG A 127 -11.17 -5.59 -17.55
C ARG A 127 -11.40 -4.08 -17.43
N LYS A 128 -10.50 -3.25 -17.98
CA LYS A 128 -10.49 -1.79 -17.78
C LYS A 128 -10.48 -1.44 -16.28
N GLY A 129 -9.66 -2.15 -15.53
CA GLY A 129 -9.58 -2.10 -14.09
C GLY A 129 -8.86 -0.87 -13.55
N ALA A 130 -8.38 -0.96 -12.31
CA ALA A 130 -7.65 0.13 -11.67
C ALA A 130 -6.42 -0.38 -10.90
N ILE A 131 -5.46 0.52 -10.68
CA ILE A 131 -4.26 0.31 -9.85
C ILE A 131 -4.19 1.47 -8.85
N ILE A 132 -4.06 1.13 -7.58
CA ILE A 132 -3.74 2.08 -6.50
C ILE A 132 -2.39 1.69 -5.93
N ASN A 133 -1.43 2.59 -6.03
CA ASN A 133 -0.10 2.42 -5.46
C ASN A 133 0.05 3.29 -4.22
N LEU A 134 0.40 2.70 -3.07
CA LEU A 134 0.62 3.44 -1.84
C LEU A 134 2.05 4.00 -1.80
N SER A 135 2.17 5.28 -2.12
CA SER A 135 3.39 6.06 -1.98
C SER A 135 3.48 6.70 -0.58
N SER A 136 3.91 7.93 -0.46
CA SER A 136 4.03 8.71 0.78
C SER A 136 4.37 10.16 0.43
N VAL A 137 4.05 11.09 1.31
CA VAL A 137 4.60 12.46 1.26
C VAL A 137 6.14 12.49 1.26
N ALA A 138 6.79 11.42 1.73
CA ALA A 138 8.24 11.22 1.64
C ALA A 138 8.78 11.14 0.20
N ALA A 139 7.91 10.93 -0.79
CA ALA A 139 8.26 10.99 -2.20
C ALA A 139 8.68 12.41 -2.62
N THR A 140 7.98 13.40 -2.10
CA THR A 140 8.14 14.82 -2.43
C THR A 140 9.01 15.56 -1.40
N TYR A 141 8.86 15.24 -0.09
CA TYR A 141 9.47 16.01 1.00
C TYR A 141 10.56 15.18 1.71
N PRO A 142 11.86 15.45 1.41
CA PRO A 142 12.96 14.72 2.03
C PRO A 142 13.13 15.10 3.50
N TYR A 143 13.57 14.13 4.30
CA TYR A 143 13.88 14.32 5.71
C TYR A 143 15.04 13.43 6.15
N THR A 144 15.71 13.80 7.23
CA THR A 144 16.87 13.05 7.77
C THR A 144 16.48 11.60 8.10
N GLY A 145 17.27 10.64 7.61
CA GLY A 145 17.03 9.20 7.79
C GLY A 145 15.98 8.61 6.83
N GLY A 146 15.35 9.44 5.99
CA GLY A 146 14.34 9.03 5.01
C GLY A 146 14.87 8.78 3.59
N ASN A 147 16.20 8.81 3.37
CA ASN A 147 16.83 8.83 2.06
C ASN A 147 16.38 7.73 1.09
N VAL A 148 16.61 6.45 1.42
CA VAL A 148 16.19 5.33 0.55
C VAL A 148 14.68 5.15 0.60
N TYR A 149 14.06 5.27 1.77
CA TYR A 149 12.61 5.18 1.86
C TYR A 149 11.92 6.22 0.96
N GLY A 150 12.29 7.50 1.08
CA GLY A 150 11.78 8.57 0.20
C GLY A 150 12.06 8.28 -1.27
N GLY A 151 13.27 7.82 -1.59
CA GLY A 151 13.61 7.39 -2.95
C GLY A 151 12.73 6.26 -3.48
N THR A 152 12.38 5.25 -2.64
CA THR A 152 11.45 4.20 -3.06
C THR A 152 10.04 4.74 -3.29
N LYS A 153 9.60 5.70 -2.48
CA LYS A 153 8.26 6.31 -2.61
C LYS A 153 8.17 7.27 -3.79
N ALA A 154 9.25 8.01 -4.09
CA ALA A 154 9.36 8.79 -5.32
C ALA A 154 9.34 7.91 -6.57
N PHE A 155 9.98 6.73 -6.52
CA PHE A 155 9.87 5.74 -7.59
C PHE A 155 8.41 5.30 -7.78
N VAL A 156 7.69 4.95 -6.71
CA VAL A 156 6.30 4.50 -6.77
C VAL A 156 5.39 5.57 -7.37
N GLU A 157 5.57 6.82 -6.96
CA GLU A 157 4.87 7.97 -7.53
C GLU A 157 5.11 8.08 -9.04
N HIS A 158 6.38 8.17 -9.44
CA HIS A 158 6.73 8.34 -10.86
C HIS A 158 6.33 7.13 -11.71
N PHE A 159 6.49 5.92 -11.19
CA PHE A 159 6.02 4.69 -11.84
C PHE A 159 4.51 4.71 -12.09
N SER A 160 3.73 5.22 -11.12
CA SER A 160 2.27 5.36 -11.27
C SER A 160 1.91 6.32 -12.42
N LEU A 161 2.61 7.45 -12.52
CA LEU A 161 2.44 8.41 -13.61
C LEU A 161 2.86 7.82 -14.96
N GLY A 162 3.97 7.07 -15.01
CA GLY A 162 4.44 6.35 -16.20
C GLY A 162 3.41 5.32 -16.68
N LEU A 163 2.92 4.46 -15.76
CA LEU A 163 1.85 3.50 -16.08
C LEU A 163 0.59 4.20 -16.61
N ARG A 164 0.21 5.35 -16.01
CA ARG A 164 -0.94 6.12 -16.49
C ARG A 164 -0.75 6.60 -17.93
N SER A 165 0.49 6.97 -18.30
CA SER A 165 0.85 7.34 -19.68
C SER A 165 0.76 6.15 -20.63
N ASP A 166 1.38 5.03 -20.27
CA ASP A 166 1.42 3.82 -21.11
C ASP A 166 0.05 3.20 -21.34
N LEU A 167 -0.82 3.32 -20.34
CA LEU A 167 -2.20 2.77 -20.38
C LEU A 167 -3.23 3.75 -20.95
N HIS A 168 -2.79 4.88 -21.53
CA HIS A 168 -3.67 5.82 -22.20
C HIS A 168 -4.51 5.10 -23.29
N GLY A 169 -5.81 5.34 -23.30
CA GLY A 169 -6.75 4.70 -24.22
C GLY A 169 -7.12 3.25 -23.89
N LYS A 170 -6.53 2.63 -22.85
CA LYS A 170 -6.87 1.27 -22.42
C LYS A 170 -8.00 1.22 -21.39
N GLY A 171 -8.42 2.36 -20.85
CA GLY A 171 -9.48 2.45 -19.85
C GLY A 171 -9.05 2.05 -18.44
N VAL A 172 -7.77 1.80 -18.21
CA VAL A 172 -7.20 1.51 -16.88
C VAL A 172 -6.93 2.80 -16.13
N ARG A 173 -7.34 2.86 -14.88
CA ARG A 173 -7.05 3.98 -13.97
C ARG A 173 -5.82 3.65 -13.12
N VAL A 174 -4.97 4.65 -12.88
CA VAL A 174 -3.79 4.50 -12.01
C VAL A 174 -3.70 5.71 -11.08
N THR A 175 -3.61 5.44 -9.79
CA THR A 175 -3.53 6.46 -8.74
C THR A 175 -2.37 6.18 -7.79
N SER A 176 -1.56 7.21 -7.51
CA SER A 176 -0.64 7.23 -6.38
C SER A 176 -1.34 7.87 -5.18
N ILE A 177 -1.44 7.17 -4.05
CA ILE A 177 -1.89 7.75 -2.79
C ILE A 177 -0.66 8.00 -1.92
N GLU A 178 -0.53 9.21 -1.39
CA GLU A 178 0.68 9.73 -0.74
C GLU A 178 0.38 10.25 0.67
N PRO A 179 0.20 9.32 1.65
CA PRO A 179 -0.12 9.72 3.00
C PRO A 179 1.06 10.37 3.72
N GLY A 180 0.74 11.33 4.59
CA GLY A 180 1.61 11.80 5.66
C GLY A 180 1.63 10.85 6.85
N MET A 181 1.50 11.41 8.07
CA MET A 181 1.51 10.63 9.30
C MET A 181 0.21 9.83 9.48
N VAL A 182 0.35 8.50 9.48
CA VAL A 182 -0.74 7.55 9.75
C VAL A 182 -0.34 6.67 10.93
N GLU A 183 -1.16 6.58 11.95
CA GLU A 183 -0.88 5.72 13.12
C GLU A 183 -1.14 4.26 12.78
N THR A 184 -0.06 3.47 12.71
CA THR A 184 -0.10 2.03 12.40
C THR A 184 1.12 1.32 12.99
N GLU A 185 1.20 0.00 12.83
CA GLU A 185 2.42 -0.79 13.15
C GLU A 185 3.66 -0.37 12.33
N PHE A 186 3.52 0.48 11.31
CA PHE A 186 4.61 0.90 10.42
C PHE A 186 5.79 1.52 11.17
N THR A 187 5.51 2.42 12.12
CA THR A 187 6.54 3.11 12.91
C THR A 187 7.29 2.15 13.82
N LYS A 188 6.59 1.16 14.39
CA LYS A 188 7.22 0.08 15.16
C LYS A 188 8.16 -0.76 14.30
N VAL A 189 7.74 -1.13 13.09
CA VAL A 189 8.58 -1.86 12.11
C VAL A 189 9.80 -1.02 11.73
N ARG A 190 9.62 0.27 11.44
CA ARG A 190 10.68 1.21 11.11
C ARG A 190 11.76 1.29 12.19
N ASN A 191 11.35 1.22 13.45
CA ASN A 191 12.23 1.28 14.61
C ASN A 191 12.61 -0.11 15.14
N HIS A 192 12.69 -1.13 14.26
CA HIS A 192 13.09 -2.50 14.58
C HIS A 192 12.34 -3.10 15.79
N GLY A 193 11.06 -2.79 15.93
CA GLY A 193 10.18 -3.33 16.96
C GLY A 193 10.01 -2.45 18.20
N SER A 194 10.64 -1.28 18.28
CA SER A 194 10.49 -0.38 19.44
C SER A 194 9.08 0.23 19.49
N GLN A 195 8.32 -0.17 20.50
CA GLN A 195 7.02 0.43 20.83
C GLN A 195 7.17 1.85 21.36
N GLU A 196 8.17 2.08 22.24
CA GLU A 196 8.45 3.39 22.82
C GLU A 196 8.72 4.45 21.74
N ALA A 197 9.54 4.13 20.74
CA ALA A 197 9.81 5.04 19.63
C ALA A 197 8.57 5.30 18.77
N SER A 198 7.68 4.32 18.65
CA SER A 198 6.39 4.47 17.96
C SER A 198 5.47 5.41 18.73
N ASP A 199 5.29 5.18 20.04
CA ASP A 199 4.41 5.98 20.89
C ASP A 199 4.91 7.44 20.98
N ALA A 200 6.24 7.63 21.09
CA ALA A 200 6.85 8.95 21.13
C ALA A 200 6.58 9.78 19.84
N LEU A 201 6.51 9.12 18.68
CA LEU A 201 6.21 9.80 17.41
C LEU A 201 4.78 10.36 17.40
N TYR A 202 3.82 9.59 17.89
CA TYR A 202 2.40 9.95 17.83
C TYR A 202 1.92 10.78 19.02
N LYS A 203 2.72 10.87 20.11
CA LYS A 203 2.35 11.59 21.32
C LYS A 203 2.01 13.06 21.05
N GLY A 204 0.78 13.45 21.35
CA GLY A 204 0.27 14.82 21.13
C GLY A 204 0.11 15.21 19.66
N ALA A 205 0.29 14.29 18.73
CA ALA A 205 -0.14 14.44 17.35
C ALA A 205 -1.60 13.96 17.21
N ASP A 206 -2.27 14.42 16.18
CA ASP A 206 -3.58 13.92 15.75
C ASP A 206 -3.37 13.29 14.35
N PRO A 207 -2.80 12.07 14.28
CA PRO A 207 -2.46 11.45 13.01
C PRO A 207 -3.70 10.94 12.30
N MET A 208 -3.61 10.75 10.99
CA MET A 208 -4.60 9.97 10.26
C MET A 208 -4.59 8.53 10.75
N THR A 209 -5.72 7.85 10.61
CA THR A 209 -5.87 6.43 10.90
C THR A 209 -5.68 5.57 9.65
N ALA A 210 -5.57 4.26 9.82
CA ALA A 210 -5.55 3.32 8.71
C ALA A 210 -6.87 3.35 7.93
N GLU A 211 -7.99 3.53 8.65
CA GLU A 211 -9.35 3.61 8.12
C GLU A 211 -9.55 4.85 7.25
N ASP A 212 -8.96 6.00 7.61
CA ASP A 212 -9.00 7.21 6.77
C ASP A 212 -8.40 6.94 5.39
N ILE A 213 -7.25 6.25 5.35
CA ILE A 213 -6.60 5.92 4.07
C ILE A 213 -7.38 4.86 3.30
N ALA A 214 -7.94 3.86 3.98
CA ALA A 214 -8.77 2.83 3.36
C ALA A 214 -10.02 3.43 2.72
N ALA A 215 -10.69 4.38 3.39
CA ALA A 215 -11.83 5.10 2.85
C ALA A 215 -11.46 5.92 1.60
N MET A 216 -10.28 6.55 1.58
CA MET A 216 -9.78 7.24 0.38
C MET A 216 -9.48 6.27 -0.76
N MET A 217 -8.94 5.07 -0.47
CA MET A 217 -8.73 4.03 -1.49
C MET A 217 -10.07 3.59 -2.11
N LEU A 218 -11.10 3.34 -1.28
CA LEU A 218 -12.42 2.97 -1.77
C LEU A 218 -13.06 4.09 -2.59
N TRP A 219 -12.99 5.32 -2.11
CA TRP A 219 -13.50 6.48 -2.86
C TRP A 219 -12.85 6.59 -4.24
N VAL A 220 -11.51 6.50 -4.34
CA VAL A 220 -10.79 6.50 -5.62
C VAL A 220 -11.21 5.33 -6.50
N ALA A 221 -11.36 4.13 -5.94
CA ALA A 221 -11.73 2.93 -6.67
C ALA A 221 -13.14 3.02 -7.28
N THR A 222 -14.06 3.71 -6.60
CA THR A 222 -15.48 3.83 -7.00
C THR A 222 -15.80 5.06 -7.84
N LEU A 223 -14.82 5.88 -8.18
CA LEU A 223 -15.00 7.02 -9.08
C LEU A 223 -15.56 6.59 -10.44
N PRO A 224 -16.31 7.47 -11.14
CA PRO A 224 -16.77 7.22 -12.50
C PRO A 224 -15.60 6.80 -13.43
N PRO A 225 -15.80 5.85 -14.36
CA PRO A 225 -14.71 5.27 -15.16
C PRO A 225 -13.90 6.27 -16.00
N HIS A 226 -14.47 7.43 -16.32
CA HIS A 226 -13.79 8.47 -17.10
C HIS A 226 -12.89 9.37 -16.25
N LEU A 227 -12.97 9.27 -14.91
CA LEU A 227 -12.16 10.07 -13.98
C LEU A 227 -10.95 9.26 -13.49
N ASN A 228 -9.78 9.87 -13.49
CA ASN A 228 -8.57 9.35 -12.88
C ASN A 228 -7.96 10.41 -11.96
N ILE A 229 -7.74 10.06 -10.72
CA ILE A 229 -6.89 10.86 -9.83
C ILE A 229 -5.46 10.36 -10.00
N ASN A 230 -4.56 11.21 -10.50
CA ASN A 230 -3.18 10.81 -10.72
C ASN A 230 -2.41 10.68 -9.40
N ARG A 231 -2.59 11.67 -8.51
CA ARG A 231 -1.96 11.75 -7.19
C ARG A 231 -2.99 12.21 -6.16
N LEU A 232 -2.94 11.61 -4.98
CA LEU A 232 -3.73 12.03 -3.83
C LEU A 232 -2.79 12.14 -2.63
N GLU A 233 -2.27 13.34 -2.41
CA GLU A 233 -1.46 13.67 -1.24
C GLU A 233 -2.37 14.14 -0.12
N LEU A 234 -2.18 13.60 1.08
CA LEU A 234 -2.95 13.96 2.25
C LEU A 234 -2.10 13.88 3.52
N MET A 235 -2.31 14.84 4.41
CA MET A 235 -1.64 14.93 5.72
C MET A 235 -2.68 15.22 6.79
N PRO A 236 -2.48 14.77 8.04
CA PRO A 236 -3.28 15.29 9.14
C PRO A 236 -3.08 16.79 9.27
N VAL A 237 -4.09 17.51 9.75
CA VAL A 237 -4.04 18.96 9.90
C VAL A 237 -2.88 19.41 10.81
N SER A 238 -2.50 18.56 11.76
CA SER A 238 -1.37 18.78 12.68
C SER A 238 0.01 18.65 12.01
N GLN A 239 0.09 18.08 10.79
CA GLN A 239 1.35 17.90 10.05
C GLN A 239 1.52 18.99 9.00
N SER A 240 2.73 19.54 8.87
CA SER A 240 3.13 20.44 7.79
C SER A 240 4.17 19.77 6.89
N PHE A 241 4.13 20.07 5.59
CA PHE A 241 5.20 19.69 4.66
C PHE A 241 6.48 20.52 4.85
N ALA A 242 6.41 21.64 5.56
CA ALA A 242 7.57 22.46 5.90
C ALA A 242 8.41 21.77 6.99
N GLY A 243 9.36 20.90 6.60
CA GLY A 243 10.23 20.17 7.49
C GLY A 243 9.56 19.01 8.25
N PHE A 244 8.42 18.50 7.77
CA PHE A 244 7.65 17.44 8.44
C PHE A 244 7.31 17.78 9.90
N GLN A 245 7.06 19.03 10.18
CA GLN A 245 6.67 19.47 11.53
C GLN A 245 5.28 18.96 11.88
N VAL A 246 5.09 18.62 13.16
CA VAL A 246 3.82 18.18 13.72
C VAL A 246 3.46 19.09 14.87
N ALA A 247 2.34 19.81 14.79
CA ALA A 247 1.78 20.52 15.93
C ALA A 247 1.27 19.49 16.96
N ARG A 248 1.67 19.62 18.20
CA ARG A 248 1.25 18.73 19.28
C ARG A 248 0.38 19.50 20.24
N ALA A 249 -0.70 18.85 20.71
CA ALA A 249 -1.47 19.40 21.82
C ALA A 249 -0.59 19.47 23.09
N GLU A 250 -0.75 20.52 23.88
CA GLU A 250 -0.11 20.72 25.17
C GLU A 250 -0.61 19.72 26.23
#